data_240b718eb79a7e9a084d62fc593477ec
#
_entry.id   240b718eb79a7e9a084d62fc593477ec
#
_cell.length_a   1.000
_cell.length_b   1.000
_cell.length_c   1.000
_cell.angle_alpha   90.00
_cell.angle_beta   90.00
_cell.angle_gamma   90.00
#
_symmetry.space_group_name_H-M   'P 1'
#
loop_
_entity.id
_entity.type
_entity.pdbx_description
1 polymer ?
#
loop_
_entity_poly.entity_id
_entity_poly.type
_entity_poly.pdbx_seq_one_letter_code
_entity_poly.pdbx_strand_id
1 'polypeptide(L)'
;MKQIVTLLLIALFYIPSNYSYSQTTFDVYYQSSVPIAGFQFSLNDVIILSAYGGAADEAGFLLDNSPNLVLGFSLLGALIPPGAGILVTLEIEGNPADACISEQIIANAGADSLESIVDGCSLIIVLDGAVHGCTDATACNYDPDAIIDDGTCDFDSCVCPEDLNGDGVVSVADILELLGQFGCTSDCSADLNDDGSTNVQDILILLAAFGTVCSG
;
A
#
# COMPACT_ATOMS: atom_id res chain seq x y z
N MET A 1 8.10 -88.25 -14.98
CA MET A 1 8.98 -87.12 -15.21
C MET A 1 8.14 -85.82 -15.05
N LYS A 2 8.25 -85.21 -13.88
CA LYS A 2 7.54 -83.93 -13.57
C LYS A 2 8.54 -82.80 -13.75
N GLN A 3 8.28 -81.96 -14.73
CA GLN A 3 9.04 -80.68 -14.85
C GLN A 3 8.49 -79.70 -13.84
N ILE A 4 9.37 -79.23 -12.98
CA ILE A 4 9.10 -78.13 -12.06
C ILE A 4 9.49 -76.85 -12.80
N VAL A 5 8.46 -76.11 -13.17
CA VAL A 5 8.64 -74.74 -13.71
C VAL A 5 8.85 -73.80 -12.52
N THR A 6 10.03 -73.36 -12.33
CA THR A 6 10.38 -72.36 -11.31
C THR A 6 10.00 -70.98 -11.86
N LEU A 7 8.89 -70.41 -11.40
CA LEU A 7 8.53 -69.04 -11.67
C LEU A 7 9.44 -68.10 -10.83
N LEU A 8 10.35 -67.44 -11.49
CA LEU A 8 11.16 -66.36 -10.90
C LEU A 8 10.30 -65.13 -10.83
N LEU A 9 9.73 -64.81 -9.66
CA LEU A 9 9.06 -63.57 -9.36
C LEU A 9 10.15 -62.48 -9.24
N ILE A 10 10.36 -61.68 -10.30
CA ILE A 10 11.13 -60.45 -10.24
C ILE A 10 10.21 -59.44 -9.55
N ALA A 11 10.38 -59.28 -8.24
CA ALA A 11 9.85 -58.15 -7.52
C ALA A 11 10.61 -56.88 -7.98
N LEU A 12 10.02 -56.16 -8.90
CA LEU A 12 10.43 -54.79 -9.20
C LEU A 12 10.21 -53.97 -7.91
N PHE A 13 11.26 -53.79 -7.14
CA PHE A 13 11.31 -52.76 -6.12
C PHE A 13 11.18 -51.41 -6.83
N TYR A 14 9.98 -50.90 -6.82
CA TYR A 14 9.73 -49.50 -7.15
C TYR A 14 10.39 -48.69 -6.02
N ILE A 15 11.62 -48.27 -6.23
CA ILE A 15 12.27 -47.30 -5.35
C ILE A 15 11.59 -46.00 -5.67
N PRO A 16 10.80 -45.44 -4.75
CA PRO A 16 10.31 -44.08 -4.98
C PRO A 16 11.57 -43.23 -5.14
N SER A 17 11.69 -42.55 -6.28
CA SER A 17 12.66 -41.50 -6.45
C SER A 17 12.46 -40.54 -5.29
N ASN A 18 13.36 -40.60 -4.29
CA ASN A 18 13.42 -39.57 -3.27
C ASN A 18 13.72 -38.27 -4.03
N TYR A 19 12.70 -37.51 -4.30
CA TYR A 19 12.87 -36.11 -4.63
C TYR A 19 13.52 -35.48 -3.40
N SER A 20 14.85 -35.38 -3.42
CA SER A 20 15.58 -34.57 -2.47
C SER A 20 15.30 -33.13 -2.85
N TYR A 21 14.26 -32.54 -2.27
CA TYR A 21 14.12 -31.09 -2.33
C TYR A 21 15.36 -30.50 -1.68
N SER A 22 16.06 -29.66 -2.39
CA SER A 22 17.16 -28.91 -1.83
C SER A 22 16.61 -27.96 -0.79
N GLN A 23 16.99 -28.14 0.46
CA GLN A 23 16.78 -27.12 1.48
C GLN A 23 17.52 -25.87 1.04
N THR A 24 16.84 -24.75 1.04
CA THR A 24 17.39 -23.46 0.63
C THR A 24 16.85 -22.37 1.55
N THR A 25 17.51 -21.23 1.54
CA THR A 25 17.10 -20.09 2.35
C THR A 25 16.29 -19.11 1.52
N PHE A 26 15.33 -18.45 2.17
CA PHE A 26 14.52 -17.36 1.63
C PHE A 26 14.54 -16.22 2.64
N ASP A 27 15.09 -15.07 2.24
CA ASP A 27 15.13 -13.88 3.08
C ASP A 27 13.88 -13.04 2.87
N VAL A 28 13.20 -12.76 3.97
CA VAL A 28 12.10 -11.81 4.03
C VAL A 28 12.65 -10.46 4.45
N TYR A 29 12.46 -9.46 3.62
CA TYR A 29 12.91 -8.10 3.86
C TYR A 29 11.80 -7.25 4.46
N TYR A 30 12.17 -6.18 5.16
CA TYR A 30 11.24 -5.15 5.62
C TYR A 30 11.77 -3.76 5.35
N GLN A 31 10.84 -2.83 5.24
CA GLN A 31 11.07 -1.39 5.29
C GLN A 31 9.96 -0.78 6.13
N SER A 32 10.33 -0.05 7.19
CA SER A 32 9.38 0.57 8.12
C SER A 32 9.91 1.89 8.65
N SER A 33 9.06 2.91 8.69
CA SER A 33 9.35 4.20 9.35
C SER A 33 8.98 4.19 10.84
N VAL A 34 8.28 3.15 11.30
CA VAL A 34 7.81 3.00 12.68
C VAL A 34 8.30 1.69 13.29
N PRO A 35 8.37 1.59 14.64
CA PRO A 35 8.76 0.35 15.30
C PRO A 35 7.73 -0.77 15.08
N ILE A 36 8.20 -2.02 14.86
CA ILE A 36 7.37 -3.20 14.72
C ILE A 36 7.40 -4.00 16.04
N ALA A 37 6.22 -4.33 16.60
CA ALA A 37 6.08 -5.11 17.83
C ALA A 37 5.76 -6.58 17.57
N GLY A 38 5.25 -6.90 16.39
CA GLY A 38 4.95 -8.26 15.97
C GLY A 38 4.65 -8.34 14.49
N PHE A 39 4.79 -9.52 13.94
CA PHE A 39 4.45 -9.79 12.55
C PHE A 39 3.95 -11.22 12.36
N GLN A 40 3.11 -11.38 11.36
CA GLN A 40 2.67 -12.66 10.85
C GLN A 40 2.56 -12.56 9.33
N PHE A 41 2.92 -13.61 8.62
CA PHE A 41 2.67 -13.73 7.19
C PHE A 41 2.62 -15.18 6.75
N SER A 42 1.91 -15.44 5.64
CA SER A 42 1.92 -16.72 4.96
C SER A 42 2.93 -16.70 3.82
N LEU A 43 3.51 -17.86 3.51
CA LEU A 43 4.37 -18.08 2.36
C LEU A 43 3.73 -19.14 1.46
N ASN A 44 3.52 -18.81 0.19
CA ASN A 44 2.90 -19.70 -0.78
C ASN A 44 3.95 -20.49 -1.56
N ASP A 45 3.52 -21.62 -2.14
CA ASP A 45 4.26 -22.48 -3.10
C ASP A 45 5.54 -23.14 -2.57
N VAL A 46 5.83 -23.01 -1.28
CA VAL A 46 6.96 -23.65 -0.59
C VAL A 46 6.53 -24.13 0.80
N ILE A 47 7.36 -24.97 1.43
CA ILE A 47 7.15 -25.42 2.80
C ILE A 47 8.22 -24.77 3.68
N ILE A 48 7.80 -24.09 4.74
CA ILE A 48 8.69 -23.49 5.73
C ILE A 48 9.14 -24.57 6.70
N LEU A 49 10.44 -24.74 6.84
CA LEU A 49 11.05 -25.70 7.75
C LEU A 49 11.47 -25.03 9.06
N SER A 50 12.06 -23.84 8.99
CA SER A 50 12.45 -23.03 10.15
C SER A 50 12.48 -21.55 9.82
N ALA A 51 12.38 -20.70 10.87
CA ALA A 51 12.51 -19.24 10.79
C ALA A 51 13.55 -18.78 11.81
N TYR A 52 14.51 -17.93 11.41
CA TYR A 52 15.60 -17.48 12.26
C TYR A 52 16.25 -16.18 11.72
N GLY A 53 17.07 -15.56 12.53
CA GLY A 53 17.91 -14.44 12.13
C GLY A 53 17.16 -13.16 11.82
N GLY A 54 17.87 -12.22 11.16
CA GLY A 54 17.36 -10.91 10.79
C GLY A 54 17.07 -9.99 11.96
N ALA A 55 16.41 -8.87 11.69
CA ALA A 55 16.06 -7.87 12.69
C ALA A 55 15.16 -8.43 13.80
N ALA A 56 14.37 -9.46 13.50
CA ALA A 56 13.53 -10.12 14.50
C ALA A 56 14.36 -10.81 15.58
N ASP A 57 15.37 -11.59 15.19
CA ASP A 57 16.26 -12.29 16.14
C ASP A 57 17.14 -11.28 16.89
N GLU A 58 17.67 -10.28 16.21
CA GLU A 58 18.46 -9.20 16.82
C GLU A 58 17.67 -8.42 17.88
N ALA A 59 16.36 -8.22 17.66
CA ALA A 59 15.46 -7.62 18.63
C ALA A 59 15.02 -8.57 19.75
N GLY A 60 15.39 -9.86 19.68
CA GLY A 60 15.01 -10.86 20.66
C GLY A 60 13.58 -11.33 20.55
N PHE A 61 13.03 -11.34 19.34
CA PHE A 61 11.70 -11.90 19.06
C PHE A 61 11.73 -13.44 19.18
N LEU A 62 10.61 -13.98 19.61
CA LEU A 62 10.31 -15.39 19.45
C LEU A 62 9.77 -15.58 18.03
N LEU A 63 10.43 -16.48 17.30
CA LEU A 63 10.02 -16.88 15.97
C LEU A 63 9.39 -18.24 16.03
N ASP A 64 8.19 -18.39 15.51
CA ASP A 64 7.48 -19.65 15.37
C ASP A 64 6.99 -19.82 13.94
N ASN A 65 6.92 -21.05 13.45
CA ASN A 65 6.44 -21.32 12.10
C ASN A 65 5.64 -22.61 12.01
N SER A 66 4.72 -22.61 11.07
CA SER A 66 4.09 -23.80 10.50
C SER A 66 4.56 -23.97 9.05
N PRO A 67 4.13 -25.01 8.32
CA PRO A 67 4.59 -25.24 6.95
C PRO A 67 4.36 -24.06 5.97
N ASN A 68 3.43 -23.16 6.28
CA ASN A 68 3.08 -22.03 5.40
C ASN A 68 2.92 -20.70 6.12
N LEU A 69 3.17 -20.62 7.43
CA LEU A 69 2.95 -19.42 8.24
C LEU A 69 4.18 -19.13 9.10
N VAL A 70 4.55 -17.87 9.22
CA VAL A 70 5.57 -17.37 10.15
C VAL A 70 4.91 -16.40 11.12
N LEU A 71 5.28 -16.50 12.39
CA LEU A 71 4.87 -15.61 13.45
C LEU A 71 6.12 -15.11 14.19
N GLY A 72 6.25 -13.80 14.37
CA GLY A 72 7.31 -13.17 15.14
C GLY A 72 6.73 -12.21 16.17
N PHE A 73 7.09 -12.36 17.45
CA PHE A 73 6.61 -11.50 18.52
C PHE A 73 7.58 -11.50 19.72
N SER A 74 7.45 -10.49 20.59
CA SER A 74 8.24 -10.41 21.81
C SER A 74 7.36 -10.51 23.04
N LEU A 75 7.69 -11.43 23.95
CA LEU A 75 7.04 -11.52 25.27
C LEU A 75 7.52 -10.43 26.24
N LEU A 76 8.65 -9.79 25.95
CA LEU A 76 9.25 -8.77 26.80
C LEU A 76 8.96 -7.35 26.32
N GLY A 77 8.15 -7.20 25.25
CA GLY A 77 7.83 -5.91 24.65
C GLY A 77 8.98 -5.28 23.86
N ALA A 78 9.94 -6.09 23.40
CA ALA A 78 10.96 -5.63 22.49
C ALA A 78 10.35 -5.24 21.13
N LEU A 79 10.97 -4.28 20.46
CA LEU A 79 10.52 -3.75 19.18
C LEU A 79 11.64 -3.86 18.15
N ILE A 80 11.30 -4.22 16.93
CA ILE A 80 12.20 -4.03 15.79
C ILE A 80 12.20 -2.53 15.47
N PRO A 81 13.37 -1.87 15.45
CA PRO A 81 13.42 -0.44 15.22
C PRO A 81 13.04 -0.07 13.78
N PRO A 82 12.62 1.19 13.53
CA PRO A 82 12.48 1.70 12.18
C PRO A 82 13.75 1.49 11.37
N GLY A 83 13.60 1.12 10.10
CA GLY A 83 14.72 0.83 9.22
C GLY A 83 14.33 -0.06 8.06
N ALA A 84 15.34 -0.60 7.41
CA ALA A 84 15.19 -1.57 6.32
C ALA A 84 16.28 -2.62 6.42
N GLY A 85 15.96 -3.84 6.03
CA GLY A 85 16.89 -4.97 6.05
C GLY A 85 16.18 -6.31 5.99
N ILE A 86 16.87 -7.36 6.38
CA ILE A 86 16.26 -8.70 6.52
C ILE A 86 15.45 -8.71 7.81
N LEU A 87 14.14 -8.97 7.69
CA LEU A 87 13.25 -9.17 8.83
C LEU A 87 13.51 -10.51 9.50
N VAL A 88 13.50 -11.57 8.68
CA VAL A 88 13.71 -12.96 9.09
C VAL A 88 14.23 -13.78 7.90
N THR A 89 15.08 -14.76 8.17
CA THR A 89 15.52 -15.75 7.19
C THR A 89 14.74 -17.04 7.41
N LEU A 90 14.22 -17.63 6.34
CA LEU A 90 13.48 -18.89 6.37
C LEU A 90 14.31 -19.97 5.71
N GLU A 91 14.32 -21.17 6.32
CA GLU A 91 14.71 -22.38 5.64
C GLU A 91 13.47 -22.99 5.02
N ILE A 92 13.52 -23.24 3.72
CA ILE A 92 12.36 -23.70 2.96
C ILE A 92 12.66 -24.97 2.16
N GLU A 93 11.62 -25.74 1.93
CA GLU A 93 11.60 -26.85 0.96
C GLU A 93 10.77 -26.39 -0.24
N GLY A 94 11.40 -26.31 -1.41
CA GLY A 94 10.80 -25.83 -2.65
C GLY A 94 11.77 -24.93 -3.41
N ASN A 95 11.25 -24.26 -4.46
CA ASN A 95 12.01 -23.31 -5.23
C ASN A 95 11.76 -21.89 -4.69
N PRO A 96 12.79 -21.18 -4.18
CA PRO A 96 12.63 -19.86 -3.61
C PRO A 96 12.12 -18.81 -4.63
N ALA A 97 12.27 -19.07 -5.92
CA ALA A 97 11.74 -18.18 -6.96
C ALA A 97 10.21 -18.24 -7.09
N ASP A 98 9.59 -19.30 -6.58
CA ASP A 98 8.13 -19.47 -6.59
C ASP A 98 7.51 -18.97 -5.27
N ALA A 99 8.34 -18.77 -4.23
CA ALA A 99 7.88 -18.31 -2.92
C ALA A 99 7.37 -16.86 -2.95
N CYS A 100 6.19 -16.65 -2.41
CA CYS A 100 5.61 -15.30 -2.30
C CYS A 100 4.89 -15.11 -0.96
N ILE A 101 5.16 -13.98 -0.31
CA ILE A 101 4.51 -13.57 0.93
C ILE A 101 3.06 -13.20 0.64
N SER A 102 2.15 -13.61 1.52
CA SER A 102 0.74 -13.25 1.51
C SER A 102 0.19 -13.13 2.93
N GLU A 103 -0.99 -12.53 3.06
CA GLU A 103 -1.72 -12.41 4.33
C GLU A 103 -0.87 -11.84 5.48
N GLN A 104 -0.01 -10.85 5.16
CA GLN A 104 0.83 -10.22 6.16
C GLN A 104 0.02 -9.37 7.13
N ILE A 105 0.38 -9.47 8.42
CA ILE A 105 -0.11 -8.63 9.50
C ILE A 105 1.13 -8.12 10.24
N ILE A 106 1.28 -6.82 10.32
CA ILE A 106 2.33 -6.16 11.09
C ILE A 106 1.67 -5.39 12.22
N ALA A 107 2.21 -5.46 13.43
CA ALA A 107 1.61 -4.82 14.59
C ALA A 107 2.57 -3.83 15.26
N ASN A 108 2.00 -2.72 15.78
CA ASN A 108 2.68 -1.77 16.63
C ASN A 108 2.66 -2.19 18.11
N ALA A 109 3.30 -1.40 18.98
CA ALA A 109 3.35 -1.66 20.43
C ALA A 109 1.99 -1.60 21.14
N GLY A 110 0.98 -0.98 20.52
CA GLY A 110 -0.40 -0.93 21.00
C GLY A 110 -1.24 -2.14 20.58
N ALA A 111 -0.62 -3.09 19.84
CA ALA A 111 -1.28 -4.22 19.19
C ALA A 111 -2.27 -3.82 18.09
N ASP A 112 -2.15 -2.60 17.55
CA ASP A 112 -2.88 -2.21 16.35
C ASP A 112 -2.16 -2.74 15.11
N SER A 113 -2.93 -3.10 14.10
CA SER A 113 -2.39 -3.51 12.80
C SER A 113 -1.84 -2.29 12.06
N LEU A 114 -0.59 -2.37 11.64
CA LEU A 114 0.03 -1.40 10.74
C LEU A 114 -0.34 -1.73 9.30
N GLU A 115 -0.66 -0.71 8.52
CA GLU A 115 -0.87 -0.91 7.08
C GLU A 115 0.44 -1.32 6.41
N SER A 116 0.39 -2.30 5.54
CA SER A 116 1.58 -2.83 4.87
C SER A 116 1.24 -3.45 3.53
N ILE A 117 2.19 -3.39 2.61
CA ILE A 117 2.13 -4.06 1.30
C ILE A 117 3.32 -4.99 1.14
N VAL A 118 3.20 -5.94 0.21
CA VAL A 118 4.31 -6.80 -0.22
C VAL A 118 4.76 -6.36 -1.60
N ASP A 119 6.04 -6.05 -1.73
CA ASP A 119 6.70 -5.74 -3.00
C ASP A 119 7.64 -6.88 -3.40
N GLY A 120 7.53 -7.33 -4.66
CA GLY A 120 8.40 -8.37 -5.22
C GLY A 120 8.40 -9.70 -4.47
N CYS A 121 7.30 -10.08 -3.82
CA CYS A 121 7.10 -11.34 -3.07
C CYS A 121 7.94 -11.53 -1.79
N SER A 122 8.96 -10.72 -1.53
CA SER A 122 9.87 -10.91 -0.39
C SER A 122 10.09 -9.67 0.48
N LEU A 123 9.57 -8.50 0.09
CA LEU A 123 9.71 -7.25 0.82
C LEU A 123 8.36 -6.80 1.40
N ILE A 124 8.30 -6.65 2.72
CA ILE A 124 7.18 -6.04 3.44
C ILE A 124 7.50 -4.57 3.66
N ILE A 125 6.67 -3.68 3.09
CA ILE A 125 6.74 -2.23 3.30
C ILE A 125 5.62 -1.85 4.25
N VAL A 126 5.99 -1.28 5.40
CA VAL A 126 5.04 -0.75 6.38
C VAL A 126 4.75 0.70 6.04
N LEU A 127 3.48 0.99 5.80
CA LEU A 127 2.98 2.27 5.31
C LEU A 127 2.47 3.18 6.43
N ASP A 128 2.64 2.76 7.71
CA ASP A 128 2.17 3.53 8.86
C ASP A 128 2.84 4.89 8.92
N GLY A 129 2.04 5.94 9.06
CA GLY A 129 2.48 7.33 8.89
C GLY A 129 2.53 7.79 7.43
N ALA A 130 2.17 6.95 6.47
CA ALA A 130 1.95 7.38 5.11
C ALA A 130 0.79 8.39 5.05
N VAL A 131 0.97 9.45 4.28
CA VAL A 131 -0.10 10.39 4.00
C VAL A 131 -1.02 9.73 2.96
N HIS A 132 -2.27 9.54 3.35
CA HIS A 132 -3.33 9.09 2.45
C HIS A 132 -3.98 10.31 1.81
N GLY A 133 -4.24 10.24 0.51
CA GLY A 133 -4.87 11.30 -0.23
C GLY A 133 -4.85 10.98 -1.72
N CYS A 134 -5.33 11.91 -2.54
CA CYS A 134 -5.29 11.75 -3.97
C CYS A 134 -3.86 11.89 -4.51
N THR A 135 -3.33 10.85 -5.17
CA THR A 135 -1.98 10.83 -5.76
C THR A 135 -1.96 11.20 -7.24
N ASP A 136 -3.10 11.45 -7.86
CA ASP A 136 -3.18 11.86 -9.26
C ASP A 136 -3.03 13.38 -9.38
N ALA A 137 -1.93 13.82 -10.00
CA ALA A 137 -1.61 15.24 -10.17
C ALA A 137 -2.62 16.01 -11.07
N THR A 138 -3.54 15.31 -11.73
CA THR A 138 -4.61 15.92 -12.53
C THR A 138 -5.92 16.08 -11.76
N ALA A 139 -6.00 15.54 -10.54
CA ALA A 139 -7.16 15.69 -9.68
C ALA A 139 -7.14 17.03 -8.94
N CYS A 140 -8.32 17.58 -8.68
CA CYS A 140 -8.53 18.86 -8.01
C CYS A 140 -8.07 18.88 -6.55
N ASN A 141 -8.12 17.72 -5.92
CA ASN A 141 -7.69 17.49 -4.54
C ASN A 141 -6.37 16.71 -4.46
N TYR A 142 -5.51 16.84 -5.50
CA TYR A 142 -4.18 16.27 -5.47
C TYR A 142 -3.41 16.69 -4.22
N ASP A 143 -2.90 15.73 -3.50
CA ASP A 143 -2.03 15.95 -2.35
C ASP A 143 -0.60 15.52 -2.70
N PRO A 144 0.36 16.45 -2.86
CA PRO A 144 1.74 16.13 -3.20
C PRO A 144 2.47 15.37 -2.09
N ASP A 145 1.95 15.37 -0.85
CA ASP A 145 2.51 14.63 0.28
C ASP A 145 1.90 13.23 0.40
N ALA A 146 0.79 12.95 -0.33
CA ALA A 146 0.18 11.63 -0.34
C ALA A 146 1.07 10.62 -1.07
N ILE A 147 1.32 9.50 -0.42
CA ILE A 147 2.04 8.35 -0.99
C ILE A 147 1.16 7.13 -1.18
N ILE A 148 -0.07 7.19 -0.66
CA ILE A 148 -1.10 6.17 -0.82
C ILE A 148 -2.35 6.84 -1.36
N ASP A 149 -2.81 6.38 -2.52
CA ASP A 149 -4.10 6.80 -3.06
C ASP A 149 -5.22 6.19 -2.21
N ASP A 150 -6.05 7.04 -1.60
CA ASP A 150 -7.20 6.64 -0.80
C ASP A 150 -8.50 6.53 -1.60
N GLY A 151 -8.42 6.68 -2.92
CA GLY A 151 -9.55 6.63 -3.84
C GLY A 151 -10.45 7.88 -3.78
N THR A 152 -10.01 8.96 -3.14
CA THR A 152 -10.79 10.21 -3.02
C THR A 152 -10.49 11.21 -4.12
N CYS A 153 -9.73 10.83 -5.17
CA CYS A 153 -9.43 11.73 -6.29
C CYS A 153 -10.71 12.31 -6.90
N ASP A 154 -10.79 13.64 -6.90
CA ASP A 154 -11.89 14.39 -7.45
C ASP A 154 -11.43 15.08 -8.73
N PHE A 155 -12.08 14.75 -9.84
CA PHE A 155 -11.80 15.31 -11.16
C PHE A 155 -12.90 16.28 -11.63
N ASP A 156 -13.99 16.37 -10.86
CA ASP A 156 -15.18 17.13 -11.25
C ASP A 156 -15.24 18.50 -10.56
N SER A 157 -14.64 18.65 -9.37
CA SER A 157 -14.67 19.90 -8.60
C SER A 157 -13.61 20.92 -8.99
N CYS A 158 -12.82 20.66 -10.03
CA CYS A 158 -11.83 21.61 -10.55
C CYS A 158 -12.47 22.84 -11.22
N VAL A 159 -13.78 22.84 -11.35
CA VAL A 159 -14.49 24.02 -11.87
C VAL A 159 -14.60 25.03 -10.74
N CYS A 160 -13.85 26.12 -10.88
CA CYS A 160 -14.04 27.31 -10.06
C CYS A 160 -14.96 28.27 -10.82
N PRO A 161 -16.25 28.36 -10.53
CA PRO A 161 -17.14 29.34 -11.15
C PRO A 161 -16.65 30.77 -10.91
N GLU A 162 -15.86 30.97 -9.86
CA GLU A 162 -15.28 32.22 -9.46
C GLU A 162 -14.01 32.63 -10.24
N ASP A 163 -13.39 31.70 -10.98
CA ASP A 163 -12.30 31.97 -11.93
C ASP A 163 -12.93 32.40 -13.27
N LEU A 164 -13.32 33.66 -13.34
CA LEU A 164 -14.06 34.19 -14.47
C LEU A 164 -13.22 34.36 -15.73
N ASN A 165 -11.91 34.57 -15.56
CA ASN A 165 -10.99 34.73 -16.67
C ASN A 165 -10.33 33.45 -17.15
N GLY A 166 -10.47 32.31 -16.36
CA GLY A 166 -9.94 31.01 -16.69
C GLY A 166 -8.41 30.93 -16.60
N ASP A 167 -7.77 31.75 -15.76
CA ASP A 167 -6.31 31.72 -15.59
C ASP A 167 -5.82 30.70 -14.52
N GLY A 168 -6.75 30.02 -13.89
CA GLY A 168 -6.50 28.97 -12.89
C GLY A 168 -6.33 29.49 -11.46
N VAL A 169 -6.64 30.79 -11.19
CA VAL A 169 -6.52 31.35 -9.83
C VAL A 169 -7.58 32.39 -9.59
N VAL A 170 -8.43 32.23 -8.59
CA VAL A 170 -9.37 33.29 -8.18
C VAL A 170 -8.61 34.48 -7.59
N SER A 171 -8.52 35.55 -8.30
CA SER A 171 -7.63 36.68 -8.05
C SER A 171 -8.31 38.04 -8.22
N VAL A 172 -7.53 39.11 -8.17
CA VAL A 172 -8.01 40.46 -8.47
C VAL A 172 -8.49 40.60 -9.93
N ALA A 173 -7.95 39.76 -10.83
CA ALA A 173 -8.36 39.78 -12.24
C ALA A 173 -9.85 39.42 -12.40
N ASP A 174 -10.30 38.40 -11.65
CA ASP A 174 -11.69 37.94 -11.67
C ASP A 174 -12.64 38.94 -11.03
N ILE A 175 -12.20 39.64 -9.98
CA ILE A 175 -12.97 40.76 -9.40
C ILE A 175 -13.19 41.87 -10.45
N LEU A 176 -12.15 42.18 -11.23
CA LEU A 176 -12.26 43.19 -12.29
C LEU A 176 -13.20 42.76 -13.43
N GLU A 177 -13.18 41.45 -13.78
CA GLU A 177 -14.09 40.85 -14.75
C GLU A 177 -15.54 40.94 -14.25
N LEU A 178 -15.79 40.54 -12.99
CA LEU A 178 -17.12 40.67 -12.35
C LEU A 178 -17.60 42.12 -12.30
N LEU A 179 -16.73 43.06 -11.90
CA LEU A 179 -17.05 44.47 -11.85
C LEU A 179 -17.38 45.06 -13.23
N GLY A 180 -16.74 44.52 -14.28
CA GLY A 180 -17.07 44.90 -15.68
C GLY A 180 -18.50 44.53 -16.09
N GLN A 181 -19.11 43.58 -15.41
CA GLN A 181 -20.49 43.11 -15.65
C GLN A 181 -21.46 43.53 -14.53
N PHE A 182 -20.98 44.31 -13.57
CA PHE A 182 -21.82 44.74 -12.43
C PHE A 182 -23.07 45.49 -12.85
N GLY A 183 -24.24 45.05 -12.40
CA GLY A 183 -25.54 45.58 -12.80
C GLY A 183 -26.13 44.91 -14.05
N CYS A 184 -25.50 43.87 -14.57
CA CYS A 184 -26.09 42.99 -15.58
C CYS A 184 -27.36 42.33 -15.03
N THR A 185 -28.42 42.19 -15.86
CA THR A 185 -29.72 41.60 -15.45
C THR A 185 -30.26 40.60 -16.48
N SER A 186 -29.46 40.20 -17.47
CA SER A 186 -29.80 39.16 -18.44
C SER A 186 -28.55 38.62 -19.11
N ASP A 187 -28.46 37.32 -19.20
CA ASP A 187 -27.31 36.60 -19.79
C ASP A 187 -25.96 37.02 -19.16
N CYS A 188 -25.93 37.12 -17.85
CA CYS A 188 -24.78 37.58 -17.09
C CYS A 188 -23.79 36.44 -16.87
N SER A 189 -22.59 36.55 -17.42
CA SER A 189 -21.55 35.49 -17.26
C SER A 189 -20.85 35.54 -15.91
N ALA A 190 -21.04 36.60 -15.11
CA ALA A 190 -20.52 36.75 -13.76
C ALA A 190 -21.62 36.68 -12.68
N ASP A 191 -22.75 36.04 -12.98
CA ASP A 191 -23.80 35.70 -12.03
C ASP A 191 -23.41 34.35 -11.38
N LEU A 192 -22.78 34.41 -10.21
CA LEU A 192 -22.22 33.26 -9.53
C LEU A 192 -23.24 32.51 -8.67
N ASN A 193 -24.43 33.15 -8.42
CA ASN A 193 -25.49 32.53 -7.63
C ASN A 193 -26.72 32.16 -8.45
N ASP A 194 -26.68 32.37 -9.78
CA ASP A 194 -27.76 32.09 -10.74
C ASP A 194 -29.08 32.80 -10.39
N ASP A 195 -29.02 34.02 -9.78
CA ASP A 195 -30.22 34.79 -9.44
C ASP A 195 -30.71 35.66 -10.62
N GLY A 196 -30.00 35.64 -11.73
CA GLY A 196 -30.27 36.37 -12.94
C GLY A 196 -29.68 37.79 -12.99
N SER A 197 -28.83 38.15 -12.05
CA SER A 197 -28.19 39.45 -11.99
C SER A 197 -26.79 39.45 -11.40
N THR A 198 -25.83 40.18 -11.98
CA THR A 198 -24.51 40.37 -11.39
C THR A 198 -24.56 41.56 -10.42
N ASN A 199 -24.43 41.28 -9.14
CA ASN A 199 -24.60 42.25 -8.07
C ASN A 199 -23.60 42.04 -6.90
N VAL A 200 -23.87 42.63 -5.73
CA VAL A 200 -22.98 42.51 -4.54
C VAL A 200 -22.89 41.07 -4.00
N GLN A 201 -23.92 40.25 -4.23
CA GLN A 201 -23.91 38.88 -3.74
C GLN A 201 -22.84 38.04 -4.46
N ASP A 202 -22.68 38.25 -5.77
CA ASP A 202 -21.67 37.56 -6.58
C ASP A 202 -20.25 37.99 -6.19
N ILE A 203 -20.06 39.28 -5.87
CA ILE A 203 -18.79 39.76 -5.32
C ILE A 203 -18.44 39.02 -4.01
N LEU A 204 -19.42 38.80 -3.13
CA LEU A 204 -19.18 38.13 -1.87
C LEU A 204 -18.82 36.63 -2.05
N ILE A 205 -19.43 35.98 -3.06
CA ILE A 205 -19.10 34.60 -3.43
C ILE A 205 -17.66 34.55 -3.95
N LEU A 206 -17.29 35.38 -4.89
CA LEU A 206 -15.94 35.46 -5.42
C LEU A 206 -14.91 35.78 -4.36
N LEU A 207 -15.20 36.71 -3.43
CA LEU A 207 -14.30 37.02 -2.32
C LEU A 207 -14.13 35.88 -1.32
N ALA A 208 -15.14 35.02 -1.15
CA ALA A 208 -15.06 33.86 -0.31
C ALA A 208 -14.09 32.78 -0.89
N ALA A 209 -13.97 32.75 -2.22
CA ALA A 209 -13.05 31.85 -2.94
C ALA A 209 -11.69 32.52 -3.27
N PHE A 210 -11.47 33.79 -2.84
CA PHE A 210 -10.28 34.55 -3.21
C PHE A 210 -8.98 33.86 -2.78
N GLY A 211 -8.06 33.68 -3.73
CA GLY A 211 -6.78 32.99 -3.53
C GLY A 211 -6.84 31.48 -3.77
N THR A 212 -8.01 30.94 -4.13
CA THR A 212 -8.12 29.52 -4.54
C THR A 212 -7.39 29.32 -5.86
N VAL A 213 -6.61 28.25 -5.95
CA VAL A 213 -5.99 27.77 -7.18
C VAL A 213 -6.94 26.75 -7.80
N CYS A 214 -7.42 27.05 -8.99
CA CYS A 214 -8.31 26.20 -9.78
C CYS A 214 -7.43 25.37 -10.72
N SER A 215 -7.08 24.15 -10.30
CA SER A 215 -6.33 23.23 -11.15
C SER A 215 -7.30 22.44 -12.02
N GLY A 216 -7.18 22.60 -13.33
CA GLY A 216 -7.84 21.81 -14.34
C GLY A 216 -6.83 21.04 -15.17
#